data_f868aaa82f9583828d1916b58866292c
#
_entry.id   f868aaa82f9583828d1916b58866292c
#
_cell.length_a   1.000
_cell.length_b   1.000
_cell.length_c   1.000
_cell.angle_alpha   90.00
_cell.angle_beta   90.00
_cell.angle_gamma   90.00
#
_symmetry.space_group_name_H-M   'P 1'
#
loop_
_entity.id
_entity.type
_entity.pdbx_description
1 polymer ?
#
loop_
_entity_poly.entity_id
_entity_poly.type
_entity_poly.pdbx_seq_one_letter_code
_entity_poly.pdbx_strand_id
1 'polypeptide(L)'
;MVNHIAIIGAGVSGLTAGYALRKLGASVDIYERSESVTEFGAGITLSKNATSLLKELGLMDVLLKKGYQPMGSYIRDFKKAKIISYMEFDENFITLDRRDLVEQLSNKFFEIGGNIYFGKDIQLLDPSTGTVQISDQNSKTYDLILICDGIKSSLRNKLFDSSEPIFTNYVAWRGMVEAK
;
A
#
# COMPACT_ATOMS: atom_id res chain seq x y z
N MET A 1 -8.01 -23.23 -11.04
CA MET A 1 -7.89 -22.46 -9.77
C MET A 1 -6.68 -21.55 -9.91
N VAL A 2 -6.79 -20.31 -9.49
CA VAL A 2 -5.66 -19.34 -9.47
C VAL A 2 -4.79 -19.70 -8.27
N ASN A 3 -3.62 -20.26 -8.51
CA ASN A 3 -2.74 -20.78 -7.44
C ASN A 3 -1.43 -19.99 -7.32
N HIS A 4 -0.94 -19.41 -8.42
CA HIS A 4 0.34 -18.72 -8.46
C HIS A 4 0.15 -17.28 -8.95
N ILE A 5 0.43 -16.31 -8.08
CA ILE A 5 0.10 -14.90 -8.27
C ILE A 5 1.35 -14.05 -8.18
N ALA A 6 1.56 -13.17 -9.18
CA ALA A 6 2.54 -12.09 -9.08
C ALA A 6 1.88 -10.80 -8.60
N ILE A 7 2.56 -10.07 -7.73
CA ILE A 7 2.18 -8.72 -7.32
C ILE A 7 3.36 -7.80 -7.62
N ILE A 8 3.10 -6.70 -8.33
CA ILE A 8 4.12 -5.74 -8.73
C ILE A 8 3.95 -4.48 -7.87
N GLY A 9 4.93 -4.27 -6.98
CA GLY A 9 4.95 -3.22 -5.97
C GLY A 9 4.66 -3.72 -4.55
N ALA A 10 5.58 -3.48 -3.62
CA ALA A 10 5.46 -3.79 -2.20
C ALA A 10 4.98 -2.59 -1.35
N GLY A 11 4.17 -1.72 -1.91
CA GLY A 11 3.46 -0.68 -1.18
C GLY A 11 2.26 -1.24 -0.39
N VAL A 12 1.50 -0.37 0.29
CA VAL A 12 0.34 -0.76 1.11
C VAL A 12 -0.61 -1.68 0.34
N SER A 13 -0.93 -1.34 -0.92
CA SER A 13 -1.88 -2.13 -1.73
C SER A 13 -1.35 -3.53 -2.04
N GLY A 14 -0.09 -3.63 -2.50
CA GLY A 14 0.50 -4.91 -2.87
C GLY A 14 0.71 -5.83 -1.69
N LEU A 15 1.19 -5.29 -0.57
CA LEU A 15 1.38 -6.06 0.67
C LEU A 15 0.06 -6.53 1.28
N THR A 16 -0.98 -5.67 1.29
CA THR A 16 -2.30 -6.06 1.78
C THR A 16 -2.91 -7.16 0.93
N ALA A 17 -2.86 -7.01 -0.40
CA ALA A 17 -3.34 -8.03 -1.34
C ALA A 17 -2.55 -9.34 -1.19
N GLY A 18 -1.21 -9.25 -1.13
CA GLY A 18 -0.34 -10.41 -0.96
C GLY A 18 -0.62 -11.18 0.31
N TYR A 19 -0.74 -10.48 1.44
CA TYR A 19 -1.06 -11.10 2.72
C TYR A 19 -2.43 -11.77 2.71
N ALA A 20 -3.46 -11.09 2.18
CA ALA A 20 -4.81 -11.64 2.08
C ALA A 20 -4.85 -12.90 1.19
N LEU A 21 -4.22 -12.87 0.02
CA LEU A 21 -4.19 -13.99 -0.91
C LEU A 21 -3.40 -15.18 -0.35
N ARG A 22 -2.28 -14.93 0.34
CA ARG A 22 -1.54 -15.99 1.04
C ARG A 22 -2.37 -16.64 2.14
N LYS A 23 -3.14 -15.88 2.92
CA LYS A 23 -4.07 -16.43 3.92
C LYS A 23 -5.15 -17.32 3.30
N LEU A 24 -5.53 -17.06 2.05
CA LEU A 24 -6.46 -17.90 1.28
C LEU A 24 -5.78 -19.11 0.60
N GLY A 25 -4.48 -19.30 0.81
CA GLY A 25 -3.72 -20.46 0.34
C GLY A 25 -3.06 -20.29 -1.04
N ALA A 26 -3.11 -19.11 -1.66
CA ALA A 26 -2.41 -18.87 -2.91
C ALA A 26 -0.89 -18.79 -2.70
N SER A 27 -0.11 -19.18 -3.71
CA SER A 27 1.32 -18.89 -3.80
C SER A 27 1.47 -17.47 -4.36
N VAL A 28 2.19 -16.58 -3.65
CA VAL A 28 2.31 -15.17 -4.01
C VAL A 28 3.77 -14.75 -4.02
N ASP A 29 4.22 -14.22 -5.17
CA ASP A 29 5.50 -13.54 -5.34
C ASP A 29 5.24 -12.03 -5.44
N ILE A 30 5.88 -11.22 -4.59
CA ILE A 30 5.85 -9.75 -4.70
C ILE A 30 7.18 -9.26 -5.26
N TYR A 31 7.13 -8.42 -6.31
CA TYR A 31 8.29 -7.77 -6.90
C TYR A 31 8.30 -6.29 -6.55
N GLU A 32 9.41 -5.83 -5.99
CA GLU A 32 9.60 -4.42 -5.62
C GLU A 32 10.91 -3.89 -6.22
N ARG A 33 10.81 -2.76 -6.91
CA ARG A 33 11.98 -2.12 -7.56
C ARG A 33 12.99 -1.53 -6.58
N SER A 34 12.51 -1.08 -5.41
CA SER A 34 13.39 -0.57 -4.34
C SER A 34 14.18 -1.71 -3.70
N GLU A 35 15.38 -1.42 -3.21
CA GLU A 35 16.25 -2.41 -2.54
C GLU A 35 15.72 -2.85 -1.16
N SER A 36 14.77 -2.12 -0.61
CA SER A 36 14.13 -2.42 0.66
C SER A 36 12.75 -1.78 0.74
N VAL A 37 11.99 -2.13 1.76
CA VAL A 37 10.74 -1.43 2.09
C VAL A 37 11.09 -0.04 2.59
N THR A 38 11.14 0.93 1.67
CA THR A 38 11.41 2.32 1.98
C THR A 38 10.15 3.15 1.75
N GLU A 39 9.58 3.60 2.83
CA GLU A 39 8.51 4.60 2.77
C GLU A 39 9.01 5.90 3.39
N PHE A 40 8.78 7.02 2.72
CA PHE A 40 8.99 8.33 3.34
C PHE A 40 7.92 8.55 4.39
N GLY A 41 8.33 8.92 5.61
CA GLY A 41 7.47 9.10 6.77
C GLY A 41 6.41 10.19 6.55
N ALA A 42 5.30 9.79 5.98
CA ALA A 42 4.08 10.59 5.95
C ALA A 42 3.02 9.85 6.76
N GLY A 43 2.25 10.58 7.57
CA GLY A 43 1.11 10.00 8.26
C GLY A 43 0.11 9.43 7.26
N ILE A 44 -0.48 8.30 7.60
CA ILE A 44 -1.64 7.73 6.90
C ILE A 44 -2.82 7.68 7.86
N THR A 45 -3.98 7.95 7.33
CA THR A 45 -5.24 7.88 8.05
C THR A 45 -6.06 6.72 7.50
N LEU A 46 -6.53 5.87 8.39
CA LEU A 46 -7.36 4.71 8.08
C LEU A 46 -8.73 4.91 8.72
N SER A 47 -9.76 4.90 7.91
CA SER A 47 -11.15 4.95 8.33
C SER A 47 -11.77 3.54 8.38
N LYS A 48 -12.99 3.43 8.86
CA LYS A 48 -13.69 2.16 9.13
C LYS A 48 -13.62 1.14 7.98
N ASN A 49 -13.71 1.59 6.73
CA ASN A 49 -13.61 0.70 5.57
C ASN A 49 -12.25 -0.03 5.49
N ALA A 50 -11.15 0.65 5.83
CA ALA A 50 -9.82 0.05 5.86
C ALA A 50 -9.58 -0.75 7.14
N THR A 51 -9.94 -0.17 8.31
CA THR A 51 -9.69 -0.83 9.60
C THR A 51 -10.52 -2.09 9.79
N SER A 52 -11.74 -2.17 9.26
CA SER A 52 -12.53 -3.40 9.27
C SER A 52 -11.84 -4.53 8.53
N LEU A 53 -11.30 -4.25 7.34
CA LEU A 53 -10.54 -5.23 6.56
C LEU A 53 -9.24 -5.65 7.28
N LEU A 54 -8.50 -4.69 7.84
CA LEU A 54 -7.28 -4.98 8.60
C LEU A 54 -7.57 -5.78 9.89
N LYS A 55 -8.74 -5.59 10.48
CA LYS A 55 -9.22 -6.40 11.62
C LYS A 55 -9.47 -7.85 11.21
N GLU A 56 -10.14 -8.09 10.10
CA GLU A 56 -10.35 -9.44 9.53
C GLU A 56 -9.01 -10.12 9.19
N LEU A 57 -8.04 -9.35 8.75
CA LEU A 57 -6.69 -9.83 8.49
C LEU A 57 -5.87 -10.08 9.77
N GLY A 58 -6.35 -9.65 10.94
CA GLY A 58 -5.66 -9.82 12.22
C GLY A 58 -4.52 -8.82 12.46
N LEU A 59 -4.59 -7.64 11.86
CA LEU A 59 -3.55 -6.61 11.92
C LEU A 59 -3.87 -5.47 12.91
N MET A 60 -5.14 -5.30 13.32
CA MET A 60 -5.53 -4.12 14.10
C MET A 60 -4.81 -4.00 15.43
N ASP A 61 -4.62 -5.09 16.18
CA ASP A 61 -4.00 -5.04 17.52
C ASP A 61 -2.56 -4.51 17.48
N VAL A 62 -1.82 -4.84 16.44
CA VAL A 62 -0.44 -4.38 16.26
C VAL A 62 -0.40 -2.93 15.76
N LEU A 63 -1.34 -2.54 14.91
CA LEU A 63 -1.43 -1.17 14.40
C LEU A 63 -1.90 -0.19 15.46
N LEU A 64 -2.82 -0.58 16.34
CA LEU A 64 -3.27 0.25 17.48
C LEU A 64 -2.14 0.57 18.47
N LYS A 65 -1.13 -0.30 18.59
CA LYS A 65 0.06 -0.03 19.43
C LYS A 65 1.00 1.02 18.82
N LYS A 66 0.92 1.23 17.52
CA LYS A 66 1.77 2.15 16.76
C LYS A 66 1.04 3.44 16.36
N GLY A 67 -0.27 3.40 16.28
CA GLY A 67 -1.11 4.49 15.82
C GLY A 67 -1.79 5.25 16.96
N TYR A 68 -2.47 6.31 16.58
CA TYR A 68 -3.29 7.15 17.43
C TYR A 68 -4.73 7.18 16.92
N GLN A 69 -5.70 7.10 17.84
CA GLN A 69 -7.13 7.21 17.52
C GLN A 69 -7.62 8.64 17.81
N PRO A 70 -7.70 9.52 16.80
CA PRO A 70 -8.19 10.88 17.00
C PRO A 70 -9.70 10.88 17.15
N MET A 71 -10.21 11.74 18.04
CA MET A 71 -11.65 11.91 18.23
C MET A 71 -12.32 12.71 17.10
N GLY A 72 -11.54 13.45 16.32
CA GLY A 72 -12.09 14.24 15.22
C GLY A 72 -11.06 15.16 14.57
N SER A 73 -11.52 15.93 13.60
CA SER A 73 -10.71 16.89 12.84
C SER A 73 -11.38 18.24 12.77
N TYR A 74 -10.59 19.29 12.94
CA TYR A 74 -11.02 20.67 12.76
C TYR A 74 -10.54 21.21 11.42
N ILE A 75 -11.45 21.76 10.64
CA ILE A 75 -11.12 22.59 9.48
C ILE A 75 -11.11 24.04 9.95
N ARG A 76 -9.98 24.72 9.74
CA ARG A 76 -9.78 26.11 10.18
C ARG A 76 -9.48 27.01 9.00
N ASP A 77 -9.93 28.23 9.09
CA ASP A 77 -9.52 29.33 8.19
C ASP A 77 -8.01 29.59 8.39
N PHE A 78 -7.28 29.68 7.27
CA PHE A 78 -5.82 29.80 7.32
C PHE A 78 -5.33 31.17 7.81
N LYS A 79 -6.15 32.25 7.67
CA LYS A 79 -5.75 33.60 8.09
C LYS A 79 -6.00 33.87 9.55
N LYS A 80 -7.16 33.46 10.06
CA LYS A 80 -7.62 33.78 11.42
C LYS A 80 -7.68 32.56 12.33
N ALA A 81 -7.34 31.38 11.86
CA ALA A 81 -7.46 30.11 12.57
C ALA A 81 -8.87 29.82 13.11
N LYS A 82 -9.90 30.55 12.63
CA LYS A 82 -11.29 30.34 13.02
C LYS A 82 -11.75 28.94 12.57
N ILE A 83 -12.44 28.21 13.44
CA ILE A 83 -13.03 26.92 13.10
C ILE A 83 -14.14 27.15 12.08
N ILE A 84 -14.00 26.52 10.93
CA ILE A 84 -15.01 26.47 9.86
C ILE A 84 -15.94 25.29 10.08
N SER A 85 -15.35 24.11 10.41
CA SER A 85 -16.08 22.87 10.61
C SER A 85 -15.33 21.95 11.56
N TYR A 86 -16.07 21.06 12.20
CA TYR A 86 -15.56 19.95 12.98
C TYR A 86 -16.19 18.67 12.43
N MET A 87 -15.40 17.62 12.29
CA MET A 87 -15.84 16.30 11.91
C MET A 87 -15.41 15.32 13.00
N GLU A 88 -16.38 14.71 13.64
CA GLU A 88 -16.16 13.66 14.63
C GLU A 88 -15.77 12.36 13.92
N PHE A 89 -14.86 11.60 14.54
CA PHE A 89 -14.45 10.29 14.03
C PHE A 89 -14.99 9.20 14.97
N ASP A 90 -15.26 8.05 14.40
CA ASP A 90 -15.62 6.86 15.15
C ASP A 90 -14.38 6.16 15.75
N GLU A 91 -14.60 5.20 16.62
CA GLU A 91 -13.58 4.41 17.31
C GLU A 91 -12.70 3.57 16.35
N ASN A 92 -13.11 3.40 15.11
CA ASN A 92 -12.35 2.64 14.11
C ASN A 92 -11.40 3.51 13.30
N PHE A 93 -11.34 4.81 13.62
CA PHE A 93 -10.47 5.74 12.92
C PHE A 93 -9.08 5.73 13.58
N ILE A 94 -8.04 5.51 12.78
CA ILE A 94 -6.66 5.49 13.27
C ILE A 94 -5.74 6.31 12.35
N THR A 95 -4.81 7.03 12.93
CA THR A 95 -3.69 7.67 12.23
C THR A 95 -2.38 7.06 12.69
N LEU A 96 -1.48 6.78 11.77
CA LEU A 96 -0.18 6.21 12.10
C LEU A 96 0.87 6.63 11.06
N ASP A 97 2.15 6.37 11.35
CA ASP A 97 3.19 6.50 10.33
C ASP A 97 2.97 5.42 9.25
N ARG A 98 3.00 5.81 7.99
CA ARG A 98 2.84 4.90 6.86
C ARG A 98 3.94 3.82 6.84
N ARG A 99 5.13 4.13 7.34
CA ARG A 99 6.23 3.16 7.50
C ARG A 99 5.84 2.03 8.44
N ASP A 100 5.23 2.35 9.58
CA ASP A 100 4.75 1.35 10.53
C ASP A 100 3.72 0.41 9.90
N LEU A 101 2.78 0.95 9.12
CA LEU A 101 1.80 0.13 8.40
C LEU A 101 2.48 -0.83 7.42
N VAL A 102 3.39 -0.32 6.59
CA VAL A 102 4.08 -1.11 5.56
C VAL A 102 4.98 -2.16 6.21
N GLU A 103 5.70 -1.81 7.29
CA GLU A 103 6.52 -2.72 8.06
C GLU A 103 5.68 -3.87 8.65
N GLN A 104 4.56 -3.56 9.29
CA GLN A 104 3.70 -4.59 9.88
C GLN A 104 3.08 -5.51 8.82
N LEU A 105 2.66 -4.96 7.69
CA LEU A 105 2.17 -5.75 6.55
C LEU A 105 3.26 -6.69 6.01
N SER A 106 4.48 -6.18 5.82
CA SER A 106 5.63 -6.98 5.35
C SER A 106 5.97 -8.10 6.33
N ASN A 107 6.06 -7.78 7.62
CA ASN A 107 6.36 -8.77 8.65
C ASN A 107 5.32 -9.89 8.67
N LYS A 108 4.03 -9.54 8.63
CA LYS A 108 2.94 -10.50 8.57
C LYS A 108 2.95 -11.34 7.29
N PHE A 109 3.32 -10.76 6.17
CA PHE A 109 3.47 -11.49 4.92
C PHE A 109 4.62 -12.50 4.99
N PHE A 110 5.77 -12.13 5.56
CA PHE A 110 6.90 -13.04 5.79
C PHE A 110 6.57 -14.16 6.80
N GLU A 111 5.86 -13.84 7.89
CA GLU A 111 5.45 -14.83 8.90
C GLU A 111 4.65 -16.01 8.31
N ILE A 112 3.89 -15.76 7.25
CA ILE A 112 3.11 -16.80 6.56
C ILE A 112 3.81 -17.35 5.31
N GLY A 113 5.12 -17.17 5.21
CA GLY A 113 5.95 -17.72 4.13
C GLY A 113 5.80 -16.97 2.79
N GLY A 114 5.44 -15.69 2.81
CA GLY A 114 5.46 -14.83 1.62
C GLY A 114 6.87 -14.41 1.26
N ASN A 115 7.11 -14.16 -0.04
CA ASN A 115 8.39 -13.69 -0.56
C ASN A 115 8.25 -12.33 -1.23
N ILE A 116 9.15 -11.40 -0.89
CA ILE A 116 9.30 -10.11 -1.57
C ILE A 116 10.68 -10.10 -2.23
N TYR A 117 10.69 -9.92 -3.54
CA TYR A 117 11.90 -9.82 -4.34
C TYR A 117 12.22 -8.33 -4.53
N PHE A 118 13.13 -7.81 -3.71
CA PHE A 118 13.61 -6.44 -3.79
C PHE A 118 14.61 -6.21 -4.91
N GLY A 119 14.78 -4.96 -5.34
CA GLY A 119 15.67 -4.59 -6.45
C GLY A 119 15.21 -5.15 -7.80
N LYS A 120 13.95 -5.58 -7.92
CA LYS A 120 13.41 -6.22 -9.12
C LYS A 120 12.39 -5.33 -9.81
N ASP A 121 12.83 -4.72 -10.90
CA ASP A 121 11.95 -3.96 -11.78
C ASP A 121 11.35 -4.88 -12.86
N ILE A 122 10.07 -4.69 -13.16
CA ILE A 122 9.38 -5.46 -14.20
C ILE A 122 9.47 -4.71 -15.52
N GLN A 123 10.21 -5.31 -16.46
CA GLN A 123 10.47 -4.69 -17.76
C GLN A 123 9.35 -4.92 -18.75
N LEU A 124 8.81 -6.13 -18.77
CA LEU A 124 7.74 -6.53 -19.68
C LEU A 124 6.73 -7.41 -18.95
N LEU A 125 5.47 -7.24 -19.32
CA LEU A 125 4.38 -8.10 -18.91
C LEU A 125 3.55 -8.44 -20.14
N ASP A 126 3.35 -9.74 -20.37
CA ASP A 126 2.47 -10.24 -21.40
C ASP A 126 1.16 -10.74 -20.77
N PRO A 127 0.05 -10.00 -20.88
CA PRO A 127 -1.21 -10.38 -20.28
C PRO A 127 -1.85 -11.60 -20.97
N SER A 128 -1.47 -11.94 -22.20
CA SER A 128 -2.03 -13.09 -22.92
C SER A 128 -1.50 -14.42 -22.40
N THR A 129 -0.25 -14.44 -21.95
CA THR A 129 0.41 -15.64 -21.42
C THR A 129 0.58 -15.62 -19.90
N GLY A 130 0.33 -14.50 -19.24
CA GLY A 130 0.63 -14.31 -17.83
C GLY A 130 2.14 -14.26 -17.52
N THR A 131 2.97 -13.92 -18.51
CA THR A 131 4.43 -13.91 -18.37
C THR A 131 4.92 -12.56 -17.90
N VAL A 132 5.76 -12.57 -16.86
CA VAL A 132 6.45 -11.41 -16.30
C VAL A 132 7.94 -11.54 -16.55
N GLN A 133 8.54 -10.54 -17.22
CA GLN A 133 9.98 -10.44 -17.42
C GLN A 133 10.61 -9.53 -16.37
N ILE A 134 11.49 -10.10 -15.58
CA ILE A 134 12.19 -9.42 -14.47
C ILE A 134 13.49 -8.81 -15.00
N SER A 135 14.03 -7.79 -14.35
CA SER A 135 15.21 -7.02 -14.79
C SER A 135 16.50 -7.81 -15.01
N ASP A 136 16.63 -9.01 -14.48
CA ASP A 136 17.78 -9.89 -14.64
C ASP A 136 17.60 -10.98 -15.72
N GLN A 137 16.73 -10.72 -16.69
CA GLN A 137 16.42 -11.58 -17.85
C GLN A 137 15.66 -12.88 -17.53
N ASN A 138 15.28 -13.09 -16.28
CA ASN A 138 14.44 -14.22 -15.91
C ASN A 138 12.97 -13.92 -16.21
N SER A 139 12.27 -14.88 -16.77
CA SER A 139 10.83 -14.79 -16.99
C SER A 139 10.12 -15.86 -16.17
N LYS A 140 8.97 -15.49 -15.59
CA LYS A 140 8.07 -16.40 -14.88
C LYS A 140 6.65 -16.22 -15.36
N THR A 141 5.87 -17.30 -15.33
CA THR A 141 4.46 -17.29 -15.70
C THR A 141 3.59 -17.44 -14.45
N TYR A 142 2.50 -16.67 -14.41
CA TYR A 142 1.57 -16.60 -13.31
C TYR A 142 0.13 -16.74 -13.80
N ASP A 143 -0.73 -17.29 -12.93
CA ASP A 143 -2.17 -17.39 -13.19
C ASP A 143 -2.88 -16.02 -13.10
N LEU A 144 -2.35 -15.12 -12.24
CA LEU A 144 -2.87 -13.79 -12.03
C LEU A 144 -1.71 -12.82 -11.74
N ILE A 145 -1.81 -11.61 -12.29
CA ILE A 145 -0.83 -10.55 -12.03
C ILE A 145 -1.58 -9.32 -11.52
N LEU A 146 -1.20 -8.83 -10.34
CA LEU A 146 -1.72 -7.61 -9.74
C LEU A 146 -0.69 -6.49 -9.87
N ILE A 147 -1.05 -5.41 -10.56
CA ILE A 147 -0.21 -4.23 -10.73
C ILE A 147 -0.51 -3.25 -9.61
N CYS A 148 0.40 -3.13 -8.64
CA CYS A 148 0.32 -2.28 -7.44
C CYS A 148 1.49 -1.29 -7.36
N ASP A 149 2.08 -0.91 -8.49
CA ASP A 149 3.28 -0.10 -8.65
C ASP A 149 3.07 1.42 -8.52
N GLY A 150 1.86 1.82 -8.11
CA GLY A 150 1.52 3.17 -7.68
C GLY A 150 1.17 4.16 -8.79
N ILE A 151 1.14 5.45 -8.42
CA ILE A 151 0.66 6.52 -9.32
C ILE A 151 1.51 6.69 -10.57
N LYS A 152 2.82 6.41 -10.49
CA LYS A 152 3.77 6.48 -11.61
C LYS A 152 3.94 5.14 -12.32
N SER A 153 2.90 4.33 -12.36
CA SER A 153 2.90 3.01 -12.99
C SER A 153 3.27 3.09 -14.47
N SER A 154 4.43 2.56 -14.82
CA SER A 154 4.84 2.42 -16.22
C SER A 154 4.09 1.29 -16.92
N LEU A 155 3.74 0.24 -16.17
CA LEU A 155 3.00 -0.91 -16.70
C LEU A 155 1.56 -0.55 -17.08
N ARG A 156 0.89 0.27 -16.26
CA ARG A 156 -0.46 0.78 -16.59
C ARG A 156 -0.45 1.49 -17.95
N ASN A 157 0.51 2.37 -18.17
CA ASN A 157 0.59 3.13 -19.42
C ASN A 157 0.88 2.23 -20.63
N LYS A 158 1.73 1.21 -20.45
CA LYS A 158 2.05 0.24 -21.52
C LYS A 158 0.88 -0.68 -21.89
N LEU A 159 0.07 -1.06 -20.89
CA LEU A 159 -0.97 -2.08 -21.06
C LEU A 159 -2.36 -1.49 -21.40
N PHE A 160 -2.66 -0.28 -20.95
CA PHE A 160 -4.03 0.25 -20.97
C PHE A 160 -4.17 1.58 -21.70
N ASP A 161 -3.16 2.04 -22.44
CA ASP A 161 -3.18 3.34 -23.14
C ASP A 161 -3.72 4.49 -22.24
N SER A 162 -3.27 4.49 -21.00
CA SER A 162 -3.74 5.44 -20.00
C SER A 162 -2.94 6.75 -20.07
N SER A 163 -3.61 7.86 -19.78
CA SER A 163 -2.95 9.17 -19.67
C SER A 163 -2.02 9.23 -18.46
N GLU A 164 -0.94 9.98 -18.58
CA GLU A 164 -0.06 10.31 -17.46
C GLU A 164 -0.82 11.10 -16.38
N PRO A 165 -0.44 10.94 -15.10
CA PRO A 165 -1.00 11.75 -14.02
C PRO A 165 -0.78 13.23 -14.26
N ILE A 166 -1.86 14.02 -14.16
CA ILE A 166 -1.82 15.47 -14.35
C ILE A 166 -1.68 16.16 -12.99
N PHE A 167 -0.70 17.06 -12.88
CA PHE A 167 -0.57 17.91 -11.69
C PHE A 167 -1.72 18.91 -11.61
N THR A 168 -2.52 18.81 -10.55
CA THR A 168 -3.74 19.62 -10.37
C THR A 168 -3.49 21.01 -9.82
N ASN A 169 -2.25 21.42 -9.59
CA ASN A 169 -1.83 22.64 -8.89
C ASN A 169 -2.25 22.73 -7.41
N TYR A 170 -2.70 21.62 -6.82
CA TYR A 170 -2.95 21.54 -5.38
C TYR A 170 -1.80 20.81 -4.69
N VAL A 171 -1.33 21.39 -3.59
CA VAL A 171 -0.25 20.82 -2.76
C VAL A 171 -0.74 20.72 -1.32
N ALA A 172 -0.53 19.57 -0.69
CA ALA A 172 -0.75 19.37 0.73
C ALA A 172 0.60 19.27 1.46
N TRP A 173 0.80 20.14 2.43
CA TRP A 173 1.94 20.04 3.36
C TRP A 173 1.60 19.07 4.48
N ARG A 174 2.48 18.14 4.72
CA ARG A 174 2.33 17.14 5.79
C ARG A 174 3.61 17.10 6.61
N GLY A 175 3.46 16.89 7.91
CA GLY A 175 4.58 16.76 8.83
C GLY A 175 4.22 15.83 10.00
N MET A 176 5.24 15.27 10.62
CA MET A 176 5.15 14.52 11.87
C MET A 176 5.76 15.37 12.96
N VAL A 177 5.11 15.41 14.11
CA VAL A 177 5.61 16.09 15.31
C VAL A 177 5.52 15.13 16.50
N GLU A 178 6.48 15.22 17.40
CA GLU A 178 6.36 14.48 18.66
C GLU A 178 5.24 15.10 19.50
N ALA A 179 4.29 14.27 19.91
CA ALA A 179 3.29 14.67 20.89
C ALA A 179 3.94 14.72 22.28
N LYS A 180 3.82 15.86 22.94
CA LYS A 180 4.23 16.04 24.36
C LYS A 180 3.15 15.57 25.31
#